data_a1248329c36507ed8037298f71146a2a
#
_entry.id   a1248329c36507ed8037298f71146a2a
#
_cell.length_a   1.000
_cell.length_b   1.000
_cell.length_c   1.000
_cell.angle_alpha   90.00
_cell.angle_beta   90.00
_cell.angle_gamma   90.00
#
_symmetry.space_group_name_H-M   'P 1'
#
loop_
_entity.id
_entity.type
_entity.pdbx_description
1 polymer ?
#
loop_
_entity_poly.entity_id
_entity_poly.type
_entity_poly.pdbx_seq_one_letter_code
_entity_poly.pdbx_strand_id
1 'polypeptide(L)'
;MIHYIELSAGDVLRNGFRRLTARLSGAKRLLSSRERTEEILAELREDQPPFSPELTGFDNVVSTRTVASAQCVTFTPRWVEIKKHVIYFPGGLVRQPTREQLLFADDIAAKARCPVTLLAYPLAPTYSYADAYECAARLYAELAGQLGAENVLLMGDAGGGSIALAVCGYFARAGLPKPGGVIALSPVCDMSLGTEINEDGDPLLSAPGLRAILKSWCGFRFPTDGAVNPMTAEADAIPDTLLLCSDAELLFADICRFAVREGLRRRTALHAYRGLLHGFAFDGRLDAAKDARERIVDRIRK
;
A
#
# COMPACT_ATOMS: atom_id res chain seq x y z
N MET A 1 18.17 -8.36 -5.71
CA MET A 1 18.68 -7.60 -6.89
C MET A 1 17.59 -6.63 -7.31
N ILE A 2 17.94 -5.38 -7.63
CA ILE A 2 16.98 -4.37 -8.11
C ILE A 2 16.85 -4.53 -9.62
N HIS A 3 15.63 -4.72 -10.11
CA HIS A 3 15.34 -4.80 -11.53
C HIS A 3 14.79 -3.45 -12.00
N TYR A 4 15.60 -2.71 -12.77
CA TYR A 4 15.14 -1.44 -13.37
C TYR A 4 14.34 -1.71 -14.64
N ILE A 5 13.23 -1.01 -14.79
CA ILE A 5 12.32 -1.11 -15.93
C ILE A 5 12.31 0.23 -16.66
N GLU A 6 12.74 0.20 -17.91
CA GLU A 6 12.77 1.36 -18.78
C GLU A 6 11.36 1.67 -19.30
N LEU A 7 11.08 2.95 -19.51
CA LEU A 7 9.79 3.41 -20.02
C LEU A 7 9.69 3.30 -21.54
N SER A 8 8.51 3.00 -22.04
CA SER A 8 8.17 3.21 -23.44
C SER A 8 8.20 4.71 -23.79
N ALA A 9 8.42 5.04 -25.06
CA ALA A 9 8.36 6.43 -25.51
C ALA A 9 7.00 7.09 -25.20
N GLY A 10 5.91 6.31 -25.29
CA GLY A 10 4.57 6.78 -24.91
C GLY A 10 4.46 7.12 -23.43
N ASP A 11 5.07 6.31 -22.56
CA ASP A 11 5.07 6.54 -21.12
C ASP A 11 5.91 7.76 -20.75
N VAL A 12 7.06 7.99 -21.41
CA VAL A 12 7.89 9.18 -21.19
C VAL A 12 7.09 10.45 -21.42
N LEU A 13 6.35 10.53 -22.53
CA LEU A 13 5.53 11.71 -22.86
C LEU A 13 4.38 11.90 -21.87
N ARG A 14 3.62 10.85 -21.59
CA ARG A 14 2.49 10.91 -20.65
C ARG A 14 2.94 11.25 -19.24
N ASN A 15 4.01 10.65 -18.79
CA ASN A 15 4.57 10.91 -17.46
C ASN A 15 5.12 12.35 -17.37
N GLY A 16 5.77 12.87 -18.42
CA GLY A 16 6.23 14.26 -18.46
C GLY A 16 5.07 15.25 -18.26
N PHE A 17 3.94 15.04 -18.95
CA PHE A 17 2.74 15.85 -18.77
C PHE A 17 2.16 15.72 -17.35
N ARG A 18 2.07 14.50 -16.80
CA ARG A 18 1.59 14.26 -15.43
C ARG A 18 2.49 14.93 -14.37
N ARG A 19 3.81 14.86 -14.53
CA ARG A 19 4.75 15.56 -13.64
C ARG A 19 4.56 17.08 -13.67
N LEU A 20 4.32 17.65 -14.86
CA LEU A 20 4.01 19.06 -15.00
C LEU A 20 2.69 19.43 -14.30
N THR A 21 1.62 18.68 -14.55
CA THR A 21 0.32 18.92 -13.91
C THR A 21 0.39 18.73 -12.39
N ALA A 22 1.10 17.73 -11.88
CA ALA A 22 1.32 17.52 -10.45
C ALA A 22 2.04 18.72 -9.81
N ARG A 23 3.07 19.28 -10.46
CA ARG A 23 3.77 20.49 -9.99
C ARG A 23 2.84 21.71 -9.96
N LEU A 24 2.00 21.85 -10.98
CA LEU A 24 1.06 22.99 -11.10
C LEU A 24 -0.14 22.88 -10.16
N SER A 25 -0.58 21.66 -9.81
CA SER A 25 -1.73 21.43 -8.95
C SER A 25 -1.53 21.93 -7.52
N GLY A 26 -0.30 22.11 -7.10
CA GLY A 26 0.03 22.52 -5.74
C GLY A 26 -0.21 21.41 -4.68
N ALA A 27 -0.48 20.17 -5.09
CA ALA A 27 -0.74 19.06 -4.18
C ALA A 27 0.38 18.89 -3.13
N LYS A 28 1.64 18.97 -3.56
CA LYS A 28 2.80 18.94 -2.66
C LYS A 28 2.77 20.08 -1.63
N ARG A 29 2.26 21.27 -1.99
CA ARG A 29 2.23 22.44 -1.12
C ARG A 29 1.31 22.26 0.09
N LEU A 30 0.23 21.49 -0.03
CA LEU A 30 -0.70 21.24 1.07
C LEU A 30 -0.02 20.50 2.23
N LEU A 31 0.96 19.66 1.91
CA LEU A 31 1.72 18.86 2.89
C LEU A 31 3.18 19.31 2.97
N SER A 32 3.53 20.52 2.50
CA SER A 32 4.92 20.98 2.41
C SER A 32 5.52 21.44 3.73
N SER A 33 4.67 21.79 4.72
CA SER A 33 5.13 22.11 6.07
C SER A 33 4.50 21.20 7.10
N ARG A 34 5.22 21.02 8.20
CA ARG A 34 4.74 20.24 9.34
C ARG A 34 3.51 20.89 9.97
N GLU A 35 3.57 22.20 10.18
CA GLU A 35 2.51 22.99 10.83
C GLU A 35 1.20 22.86 10.05
N ARG A 36 1.27 23.07 8.72
CA ARG A 36 0.06 22.94 7.86
C ARG A 36 -0.51 21.53 7.87
N THR A 37 0.34 20.52 7.93
CA THR A 37 -0.12 19.12 8.01
C THR A 37 -0.73 18.82 9.37
N GLU A 38 -0.18 19.35 10.47
CA GLU A 38 -0.73 19.20 11.82
C GLU A 38 -2.10 19.89 11.95
N GLU A 39 -2.32 21.04 11.28
CA GLU A 39 -3.65 21.70 11.19
C GLU A 39 -4.66 20.78 10.46
N ILE A 40 -4.31 20.24 9.30
CA ILE A 40 -5.17 19.30 8.56
C ILE A 40 -5.48 18.06 9.40
N LEU A 41 -4.50 17.52 10.13
CA LEU A 41 -4.73 16.39 11.02
C LEU A 41 -5.66 16.74 12.20
N ALA A 42 -5.61 17.97 12.71
CA ALA A 42 -6.54 18.41 13.74
C ALA A 42 -7.98 18.51 13.21
N GLU A 43 -8.17 19.09 12.01
CA GLU A 43 -9.47 19.13 11.32
C GLU A 43 -10.04 17.71 11.09
N LEU A 44 -9.21 16.78 10.61
CA LEU A 44 -9.62 15.37 10.38
C LEU A 44 -9.96 14.63 11.68
N ARG A 45 -9.42 15.04 12.82
CA ARG A 45 -9.79 14.45 14.13
C ARG A 45 -11.18 14.84 14.55
N GLU A 46 -11.61 16.05 14.23
CA GLU A 46 -12.94 16.56 14.55
C GLU A 46 -14.00 16.04 13.57
N ASP A 47 -13.68 15.98 12.30
CA ASP A 47 -14.61 15.54 11.24
C ASP A 47 -13.90 14.67 10.21
N GLN A 48 -13.87 13.36 10.46
CA GLN A 48 -13.37 12.38 9.49
C GLN A 48 -14.54 11.75 8.73
N PRO A 49 -14.68 12.04 7.42
CA PRO A 49 -15.81 11.54 6.65
C PRO A 49 -15.83 10.00 6.63
N PRO A 50 -17.01 9.38 6.75
CA PRO A 50 -17.14 7.93 6.68
C PRO A 50 -16.79 7.42 5.28
N PHE A 51 -16.33 6.17 5.21
CA PHE A 51 -16.14 5.51 3.93
C PHE A 51 -17.52 5.13 3.34
N SER A 52 -17.89 5.80 2.26
CA SER A 52 -19.17 5.57 1.55
C SER A 52 -18.89 5.49 0.05
N PRO A 53 -18.34 4.37 -0.44
CA PRO A 53 -17.96 4.23 -1.84
C PRO A 53 -19.17 4.02 -2.75
N GLU A 54 -19.10 4.58 -3.95
CA GLU A 54 -19.97 4.18 -5.04
C GLU A 54 -19.54 2.81 -5.55
N LEU A 55 -20.45 1.81 -5.48
CA LEU A 55 -20.17 0.41 -5.80
C LEU A 55 -20.73 -0.03 -7.16
N THR A 56 -20.79 0.87 -8.13
CA THR A 56 -21.25 0.60 -9.50
C THR A 56 -20.08 0.61 -10.50
N GLY A 57 -20.28 -0.04 -11.65
CA GLY A 57 -19.30 -0.02 -12.75
C GLY A 57 -18.03 -0.84 -12.50
N PHE A 58 -18.17 -1.94 -11.76
CA PHE A 58 -17.11 -2.94 -11.57
C PHE A 58 -17.38 -4.19 -12.40
N ASP A 59 -16.32 -4.88 -12.80
CA ASP A 59 -16.38 -6.09 -13.62
C ASP A 59 -16.74 -7.32 -12.79
N ASN A 60 -16.34 -7.35 -11.53
CA ASN A 60 -16.55 -8.47 -10.62
C ASN A 60 -17.83 -8.32 -9.80
N VAL A 61 -18.22 -9.39 -9.12
CA VAL A 61 -19.27 -9.34 -8.09
C VAL A 61 -18.71 -8.59 -6.88
N VAL A 62 -19.40 -7.53 -6.49
CA VAL A 62 -19.01 -6.71 -5.33
C VAL A 62 -19.87 -7.06 -4.14
N SER A 63 -19.24 -7.30 -2.99
CA SER A 63 -19.92 -7.46 -1.71
C SER A 63 -19.24 -6.61 -0.65
N THR A 64 -20.03 -6.19 0.35
CA THR A 64 -19.52 -5.40 1.49
C THR A 64 -19.89 -6.07 2.78
N ARG A 65 -18.99 -5.98 3.75
CA ARG A 65 -19.24 -6.37 5.14
C ARG A 65 -18.35 -5.59 6.09
N THR A 66 -18.67 -5.62 7.36
CA THR A 66 -17.83 -5.03 8.41
C THR A 66 -17.07 -6.14 9.13
N VAL A 67 -15.77 -5.94 9.35
CA VAL A 67 -14.92 -6.80 10.15
C VAL A 67 -14.29 -5.95 11.26
N ALA A 68 -14.59 -6.26 12.51
CA ALA A 68 -14.32 -5.34 13.63
C ALA A 68 -14.93 -3.96 13.35
N SER A 69 -14.11 -2.89 13.27
CA SER A 69 -14.56 -1.54 12.94
C SER A 69 -14.30 -1.13 11.49
N ALA A 70 -13.73 -2.02 10.66
CA ALA A 70 -13.36 -1.72 9.27
C ALA A 70 -14.41 -2.21 8.28
N GLN A 71 -14.74 -1.39 7.29
CA GLN A 71 -15.51 -1.84 6.13
C GLN A 71 -14.60 -2.61 5.16
N CYS A 72 -15.12 -3.72 4.68
CA CYS A 72 -14.50 -4.55 3.65
C CYS A 72 -15.31 -4.47 2.37
N VAL A 73 -14.64 -4.18 1.25
CA VAL A 73 -15.22 -4.27 -0.09
C VAL A 73 -14.52 -5.40 -0.83
N THR A 74 -15.25 -6.47 -1.14
CA THR A 74 -14.69 -7.65 -1.79
C THR A 74 -15.13 -7.71 -3.25
N PHE A 75 -14.16 -7.82 -4.14
CA PHE A 75 -14.32 -8.04 -5.57
C PHE A 75 -14.09 -9.52 -5.87
N THR A 76 -15.16 -10.24 -6.24
CA THR A 76 -15.09 -11.69 -6.48
C THR A 76 -15.29 -11.96 -7.96
N PRO A 77 -14.30 -12.56 -8.65
CA PRO A 77 -14.44 -12.97 -10.04
C PRO A 77 -15.57 -13.98 -10.23
N ARG A 78 -16.31 -13.85 -11.32
CA ARG A 78 -17.37 -14.81 -11.66
C ARG A 78 -16.80 -16.14 -12.15
N TRP A 79 -17.48 -17.23 -11.85
CA TRP A 79 -17.18 -18.56 -12.39
C TRP A 79 -15.74 -19.04 -12.11
N VAL A 80 -15.24 -18.78 -10.91
CA VAL A 80 -13.89 -19.16 -10.46
C VAL A 80 -13.98 -19.98 -9.18
N GLU A 81 -13.21 -21.07 -9.13
CA GLU A 81 -12.92 -21.76 -7.87
C GLU A 81 -11.98 -20.90 -7.03
N ILE A 82 -12.38 -20.55 -5.82
CA ILE A 82 -11.60 -19.69 -4.94
C ILE A 82 -10.56 -20.56 -4.22
N LYS A 83 -9.30 -20.44 -4.66
CA LYS A 83 -8.15 -21.13 -4.05
C LYS A 83 -7.25 -20.18 -3.26
N LYS A 84 -7.28 -18.89 -3.59
CA LYS A 84 -6.48 -17.83 -2.96
C LYS A 84 -7.33 -16.62 -2.66
N HIS A 85 -6.84 -15.75 -1.80
CA HIS A 85 -7.48 -14.47 -1.49
C HIS A 85 -6.42 -13.38 -1.26
N VAL A 86 -6.69 -12.17 -1.71
CA VAL A 86 -5.83 -11.01 -1.46
C VAL A 86 -6.53 -10.04 -0.51
N ILE A 87 -5.89 -9.70 0.59
CA ILE A 87 -6.28 -8.56 1.44
C ILE A 87 -5.52 -7.34 0.94
N TYR A 88 -6.25 -6.33 0.48
CA TYR A 88 -5.67 -5.09 -0.02
C TYR A 88 -5.85 -3.96 0.98
N PHE A 89 -4.73 -3.40 1.43
CA PHE A 89 -4.65 -2.21 2.27
C PHE A 89 -4.44 -0.99 1.37
N PRO A 90 -5.45 -0.14 1.17
CA PRO A 90 -5.31 1.06 0.35
C PRO A 90 -4.38 2.08 1.01
N GLY A 91 -3.64 2.82 0.22
CA GLY A 91 -2.82 3.94 0.69
C GLY A 91 -3.65 5.10 1.21
N GLY A 92 -3.04 5.96 1.98
CA GLY A 92 -3.69 7.14 2.57
C GLY A 92 -4.09 6.92 4.01
N LEU A 93 -3.09 6.82 4.90
CA LEU A 93 -3.26 6.55 6.34
C LEU A 93 -4.23 7.51 7.07
N VAL A 94 -4.55 8.65 6.46
CA VAL A 94 -5.39 9.74 7.01
C VAL A 94 -6.60 10.04 6.12
N ARG A 95 -6.81 9.28 5.05
CA ARG A 95 -7.92 9.51 4.11
C ARG A 95 -8.55 8.21 3.66
N GLN A 96 -9.83 8.26 3.36
CA GLN A 96 -10.58 7.12 2.86
C GLN A 96 -10.05 6.61 1.50
N PRO A 97 -10.26 5.32 1.20
CA PRO A 97 -9.94 4.77 -0.11
C PRO A 97 -10.60 5.53 -1.26
N THR A 98 -9.84 5.70 -2.34
CA THR A 98 -10.32 6.40 -3.53
C THR A 98 -10.99 5.47 -4.54
N ARG A 99 -11.72 6.04 -5.50
CA ARG A 99 -12.32 5.29 -6.60
C ARG A 99 -11.27 4.55 -7.43
N GLU A 100 -10.09 5.15 -7.64
CA GLU A 100 -8.99 4.54 -8.39
C GLU A 100 -8.46 3.29 -7.69
N GLN A 101 -8.41 3.29 -6.36
CA GLN A 101 -8.00 2.12 -5.57
C GLN A 101 -9.04 1.00 -5.64
N LEU A 102 -10.34 1.33 -5.65
CA LEU A 102 -11.41 0.35 -5.87
C LEU A 102 -11.33 -0.27 -7.27
N LEU A 103 -11.17 0.55 -8.33
CA LEU A 103 -11.02 0.08 -9.70
C LEU A 103 -9.75 -0.77 -9.89
N PHE A 104 -8.67 -0.41 -9.19
CA PHE A 104 -7.45 -1.20 -9.18
C PHE A 104 -7.66 -2.58 -8.54
N ALA A 105 -8.35 -2.65 -7.40
CA ALA A 105 -8.66 -3.91 -6.72
C ALA A 105 -9.55 -4.80 -7.59
N ASP A 106 -10.54 -4.22 -8.27
CA ASP A 106 -11.43 -4.90 -9.22
C ASP A 106 -10.65 -5.48 -10.41
N ASP A 107 -9.79 -4.68 -11.05
CA ASP A 107 -8.94 -5.11 -12.18
C ASP A 107 -7.99 -6.24 -11.78
N ILE A 108 -7.35 -6.15 -10.60
CA ILE A 108 -6.48 -7.22 -10.10
C ILE A 108 -7.30 -8.48 -9.81
N ALA A 109 -8.48 -8.38 -9.21
CA ALA A 109 -9.33 -9.53 -8.95
C ALA A 109 -9.71 -10.25 -10.25
N ALA A 110 -10.15 -9.50 -11.25
CA ALA A 110 -10.53 -10.05 -12.57
C ALA A 110 -9.35 -10.75 -13.24
N LYS A 111 -8.20 -10.06 -13.34
CA LYS A 111 -7.01 -10.59 -14.01
C LYS A 111 -6.38 -11.76 -13.27
N ALA A 112 -6.27 -11.70 -11.94
CA ALA A 112 -5.70 -12.79 -11.15
C ALA A 112 -6.65 -13.99 -11.03
N ARG A 113 -7.96 -13.81 -11.32
CA ARG A 113 -9.04 -14.76 -11.06
C ARG A 113 -9.07 -15.17 -9.58
N CYS A 114 -8.92 -14.18 -8.70
CA CYS A 114 -8.75 -14.35 -7.27
C CYS A 114 -9.52 -13.23 -6.55
N PRO A 115 -10.32 -13.50 -5.52
CA PRO A 115 -10.97 -12.45 -4.76
C PRO A 115 -9.96 -11.48 -4.15
N VAL A 116 -10.28 -10.19 -4.23
CA VAL A 116 -9.54 -9.11 -3.58
C VAL A 116 -10.48 -8.39 -2.62
N THR A 117 -10.14 -8.39 -1.33
CA THR A 117 -10.85 -7.61 -0.31
C THR A 117 -10.07 -6.35 0.02
N LEU A 118 -10.59 -5.20 -0.38
CA LEU A 118 -10.10 -3.91 0.09
C LEU A 118 -10.59 -3.71 1.53
N LEU A 119 -9.65 -3.53 2.47
CA LEU A 119 -9.92 -3.24 3.87
C LEU A 119 -9.85 -1.73 4.09
N ALA A 120 -10.99 -1.06 4.25
CA ALA A 120 -11.06 0.34 4.65
C ALA A 120 -10.85 0.41 6.17
N TYR A 121 -9.59 0.33 6.57
CA TYR A 121 -9.16 0.30 7.97
C TYR A 121 -9.37 1.65 8.67
N PRO A 122 -9.46 1.67 10.02
CA PRO A 122 -9.52 2.90 10.81
C PRO A 122 -8.33 3.82 10.54
N LEU A 123 -8.60 5.12 10.36
CA LEU A 123 -7.63 6.10 9.87
C LEU A 123 -7.08 6.99 10.99
N ALA A 124 -5.83 7.38 10.89
CA ALA A 124 -5.28 8.47 11.70
C ALA A 124 -5.92 9.81 11.27
N PRO A 125 -5.99 10.79 12.14
CA PRO A 125 -5.44 10.85 13.51
C PRO A 125 -6.39 10.31 14.60
N THR A 126 -7.62 9.93 14.25
CA THR A 126 -8.62 9.43 15.22
C THR A 126 -8.23 8.05 15.75
N TYR A 127 -7.71 7.21 14.86
CA TYR A 127 -7.22 5.87 15.15
C TYR A 127 -5.71 5.78 14.87
N SER A 128 -5.10 4.66 15.21
CA SER A 128 -3.69 4.39 15.02
C SER A 128 -3.46 3.06 14.27
N TYR A 129 -2.20 2.71 14.06
CA TYR A 129 -1.82 1.41 13.50
C TYR A 129 -2.47 0.22 14.25
N ALA A 130 -2.65 0.32 15.57
CA ALA A 130 -3.14 -0.79 16.39
C ALA A 130 -4.58 -1.19 16.01
N ASP A 131 -5.44 -0.19 15.78
CA ASP A 131 -6.83 -0.38 15.37
C ASP A 131 -6.91 -1.04 13.98
N ALA A 132 -6.08 -0.57 13.05
CA ALA A 132 -6.00 -1.12 11.70
C ALA A 132 -5.45 -2.56 11.70
N TYR A 133 -4.44 -2.84 12.53
CA TYR A 133 -3.84 -4.18 12.62
C TYR A 133 -4.78 -5.19 13.27
N GLU A 134 -5.60 -4.77 14.23
CA GLU A 134 -6.64 -5.63 14.80
C GLU A 134 -7.67 -6.03 13.73
N CYS A 135 -8.17 -5.06 12.95
CA CYS A 135 -9.08 -5.34 11.85
C CYS A 135 -8.47 -6.29 10.82
N ALA A 136 -7.20 -6.03 10.45
CA ALA A 136 -6.45 -6.88 9.52
C ALA A 136 -6.27 -8.30 10.04
N ALA A 137 -5.93 -8.46 11.33
CA ALA A 137 -5.72 -9.77 11.95
C ALA A 137 -7.01 -10.59 12.00
N ARG A 138 -8.15 -9.97 12.30
CA ARG A 138 -9.45 -10.65 12.30
C ARG A 138 -9.84 -11.14 10.90
N LEU A 139 -9.72 -10.27 9.89
CA LEU A 139 -9.98 -10.64 8.50
C LEU A 139 -9.02 -11.74 8.02
N TYR A 140 -7.73 -11.58 8.33
CA TYR A 140 -6.71 -12.55 7.96
C TYR A 140 -6.95 -13.93 8.61
N ALA A 141 -7.22 -13.97 9.92
CA ALA A 141 -7.47 -15.20 10.64
C ALA A 141 -8.66 -15.99 10.06
N GLU A 142 -9.75 -15.27 9.69
CA GLU A 142 -10.90 -15.88 9.06
C GLU A 142 -10.54 -16.49 7.69
N LEU A 143 -9.88 -15.73 6.81
CA LEU A 143 -9.51 -16.20 5.48
C LEU A 143 -8.46 -17.32 5.52
N ALA A 144 -7.48 -17.22 6.42
CA ALA A 144 -6.46 -18.24 6.61
C ALA A 144 -7.05 -19.54 7.16
N GLY A 145 -8.06 -19.45 8.02
CA GLY A 145 -8.81 -20.62 8.51
C GLY A 145 -9.63 -21.31 7.41
N GLN A 146 -10.10 -20.56 6.43
CA GLN A 146 -10.91 -21.11 5.32
C GLN A 146 -10.05 -21.68 4.17
N LEU A 147 -8.94 -21.04 3.84
CA LEU A 147 -8.18 -21.31 2.62
C LEU A 147 -6.77 -21.88 2.87
N GLY A 148 -6.28 -21.81 4.10
CA GLY A 148 -4.86 -21.98 4.42
C GLY A 148 -4.11 -20.65 4.32
N ALA A 149 -3.19 -20.40 5.25
CA ALA A 149 -2.45 -19.13 5.33
C ALA A 149 -1.59 -18.84 4.10
N GLU A 150 -1.02 -19.89 3.50
CA GLU A 150 -0.23 -19.84 2.28
C GLU A 150 -1.01 -19.34 1.06
N ASN A 151 -2.33 -19.41 1.12
CA ASN A 151 -3.25 -18.98 0.06
C ASN A 151 -3.83 -17.57 0.30
N VAL A 152 -3.47 -16.90 1.40
CA VAL A 152 -3.86 -15.53 1.68
C VAL A 152 -2.65 -14.61 1.50
N LEU A 153 -2.75 -13.69 0.53
CA LEU A 153 -1.71 -12.70 0.27
C LEU A 153 -2.13 -11.33 0.81
N LEU A 154 -1.15 -10.57 1.23
CA LEU A 154 -1.34 -9.17 1.61
C LEU A 154 -0.85 -8.27 0.49
N MET A 155 -1.63 -7.27 0.12
CA MET A 155 -1.26 -6.27 -0.88
C MET A 155 -1.51 -4.87 -0.32
N GLY A 156 -0.72 -3.88 -0.72
CA GLY A 156 -0.98 -2.49 -0.35
C GLY A 156 -0.17 -1.50 -1.16
N ASP A 157 -0.65 -0.27 -1.21
CA ASP A 157 0.04 0.86 -1.84
C ASP A 157 0.41 1.93 -0.81
N ALA A 158 1.51 2.64 -1.01
CA ALA A 158 1.98 3.72 -0.14
C ALA A 158 1.96 3.32 1.35
N GLY A 159 1.22 4.05 2.19
CA GLY A 159 1.00 3.71 3.60
C GLY A 159 0.35 2.34 3.81
N GLY A 160 -0.55 1.92 2.93
CA GLY A 160 -1.14 0.58 2.94
C GLY A 160 -0.12 -0.53 2.63
N GLY A 161 0.86 -0.23 1.77
CA GLY A 161 1.99 -1.13 1.53
C GLY A 161 2.85 -1.32 2.79
N SER A 162 2.99 -0.26 3.59
CA SER A 162 3.66 -0.33 4.89
C SER A 162 2.88 -1.20 5.88
N ILE A 163 1.55 -1.08 5.88
CA ILE A 163 0.67 -1.93 6.69
C ILE A 163 0.88 -3.40 6.30
N ALA A 164 0.81 -3.72 5.01
CA ALA A 164 0.98 -5.09 4.52
C ALA A 164 2.30 -5.73 4.97
N LEU A 165 3.39 -4.94 5.04
CA LEU A 165 4.69 -5.39 5.51
C LEU A 165 4.75 -5.53 7.04
N ALA A 166 4.35 -4.50 7.78
CA ALA A 166 4.53 -4.46 9.23
C ALA A 166 3.53 -5.32 10.01
N VAL A 167 2.31 -5.50 9.47
CA VAL A 167 1.27 -6.33 10.12
C VAL A 167 1.66 -7.80 10.23
N CYS A 168 2.59 -8.27 9.39
CA CYS A 168 3.13 -9.63 9.48
C CYS A 168 3.76 -9.91 10.86
N GLY A 169 4.48 -8.94 11.42
CA GLY A 169 5.02 -9.03 12.78
C GLY A 169 3.92 -9.04 13.85
N TYR A 170 2.84 -8.32 13.63
CA TYR A 170 1.66 -8.38 14.52
C TYR A 170 1.00 -9.76 14.46
N PHE A 171 0.80 -10.32 13.27
CA PHE A 171 0.25 -11.67 13.10
C PHE A 171 1.10 -12.72 13.82
N ALA A 172 2.43 -12.67 13.68
CA ALA A 172 3.34 -13.59 14.36
C ALA A 172 3.21 -13.50 15.89
N ARG A 173 3.17 -12.28 16.46
CA ARG A 173 2.95 -12.09 17.90
C ARG A 173 1.57 -12.54 18.39
N ALA A 174 0.56 -12.46 17.53
CA ALA A 174 -0.79 -12.97 17.81
C ALA A 174 -0.92 -14.49 17.60
N GLY A 175 0.16 -15.19 17.26
CA GLY A 175 0.14 -16.64 17.01
C GLY A 175 -0.53 -17.04 15.71
N LEU A 176 -0.75 -16.09 14.79
CA LEU A 176 -1.31 -16.37 13.47
C LEU A 176 -0.22 -16.89 12.53
N PRO A 177 -0.55 -17.82 11.62
CA PRO A 177 0.40 -18.33 10.65
C PRO A 177 0.86 -17.23 9.67
N LYS A 178 2.01 -17.44 9.03
CA LYS A 178 2.58 -16.50 8.08
C LYS A 178 1.76 -16.46 6.78
N PRO A 179 1.45 -15.27 6.21
CA PRO A 179 0.78 -15.14 4.92
C PRO A 179 1.58 -15.74 3.76
N GLY A 180 0.92 -16.11 2.66
CA GLY A 180 1.54 -16.65 1.45
C GLY A 180 2.45 -15.67 0.71
N GLY A 181 2.32 -14.37 0.98
CA GLY A 181 3.19 -13.35 0.41
C GLY A 181 2.71 -11.94 0.65
N VAL A 182 3.62 -10.98 0.40
CA VAL A 182 3.31 -9.55 0.41
C VAL A 182 3.58 -8.94 -0.97
N ILE A 183 2.69 -8.06 -1.40
CA ILE A 183 2.83 -7.23 -2.61
C ILE A 183 2.70 -5.77 -2.17
N ALA A 184 3.75 -4.98 -2.29
CA ALA A 184 3.72 -3.59 -1.86
C ALA A 184 4.14 -2.64 -3.00
N LEU A 185 3.26 -1.67 -3.28
CA LEU A 185 3.45 -0.65 -4.30
C LEU A 185 3.89 0.63 -3.61
N SER A 186 5.10 1.10 -3.93
CA SER A 186 5.64 2.34 -3.38
C SER A 186 5.48 2.48 -1.85
N PRO A 187 5.80 1.43 -1.04
CA PRO A 187 5.53 1.44 0.38
C PRO A 187 6.40 2.44 1.13
N VAL A 188 5.90 2.96 2.25
CA VAL A 188 6.75 3.61 3.26
C VAL A 188 7.47 2.49 4.03
N CYS A 189 8.69 2.16 3.63
CA CYS A 189 9.48 1.11 4.27
C CYS A 189 10.11 1.54 5.59
N ASP A 190 10.37 2.84 5.76
CA ASP A 190 10.88 3.41 7.02
C ASP A 190 9.95 4.51 7.52
N MET A 191 9.25 4.25 8.62
CA MET A 191 8.32 5.22 9.22
C MET A 191 9.04 6.46 9.79
N SER A 192 10.35 6.36 10.05
CA SER A 192 11.16 7.50 10.51
C SER A 192 11.60 8.43 9.38
N LEU A 193 11.53 7.95 8.12
CA LEU A 193 12.13 8.62 6.95
C LEU A 193 13.56 9.03 7.23
N GLY A 194 14.37 8.06 7.72
CA GLY A 194 15.71 8.29 8.26
C GLY A 194 16.82 8.44 7.23
N THR A 195 16.55 8.14 5.94
CA THR A 195 17.53 8.33 4.87
C THR A 195 17.54 9.76 4.34
N GLU A 196 18.59 10.10 3.61
CA GLU A 196 18.64 11.31 2.80
C GLU A 196 17.55 11.23 1.71
N ILE A 197 16.64 12.20 1.74
CA ILE A 197 15.44 12.21 0.93
C ILE A 197 15.65 13.14 -0.26
N ASN A 198 15.43 12.63 -1.47
CA ASN A 198 15.38 13.45 -2.68
C ASN A 198 13.98 14.07 -2.85
N GLU A 199 13.73 15.19 -2.17
CA GLU A 199 12.45 15.90 -2.28
C GLU A 199 12.20 16.54 -3.66
N ASP A 200 13.24 16.92 -4.36
CA ASP A 200 13.13 17.62 -5.65
C ASP A 200 12.66 16.67 -6.76
N GLY A 201 12.95 15.40 -6.62
CA GLY A 201 12.53 14.36 -7.56
C GLY A 201 11.03 14.05 -7.54
N ASP A 202 10.37 14.21 -6.41
CA ASP A 202 8.96 13.85 -6.22
C ASP A 202 8.06 15.10 -6.19
N PRO A 203 7.17 15.29 -7.19
CA PRO A 203 6.27 16.44 -7.21
C PRO A 203 4.99 16.26 -6.36
N LEU A 204 4.79 15.10 -5.75
CA LEU A 204 3.59 14.77 -4.98
C LEU A 204 3.84 14.68 -3.48
N LEU A 205 4.93 14.03 -3.07
CA LEU A 205 5.24 13.80 -1.67
C LEU A 205 6.17 14.88 -1.12
N SER A 206 5.99 15.18 0.16
CA SER A 206 6.85 16.07 0.92
C SER A 206 7.20 15.43 2.25
N ALA A 207 8.48 15.42 2.61
CA ALA A 207 8.95 14.77 3.83
C ALA A 207 8.41 15.39 5.12
N PRO A 208 8.31 16.73 5.30
CA PRO A 208 7.73 17.31 6.49
C PRO A 208 6.31 16.85 6.75
N GLY A 209 5.44 16.90 5.74
CA GLY A 209 4.05 16.47 5.85
C GLY A 209 3.94 14.96 6.05
N LEU A 210 4.71 14.17 5.31
CA LEU A 210 4.69 12.73 5.46
C LEU A 210 5.14 12.31 6.87
N ARG A 211 6.19 12.93 7.44
CA ARG A 211 6.60 12.68 8.83
C ARG A 211 5.50 12.98 9.85
N ALA A 212 4.72 14.05 9.66
CA ALA A 212 3.62 14.38 10.55
C ALA A 212 2.50 13.31 10.47
N ILE A 213 2.14 12.87 9.26
CA ILE A 213 1.17 11.80 9.04
C ILE A 213 1.66 10.49 9.67
N LEU A 214 2.90 10.08 9.42
CA LEU A 214 3.47 8.85 9.95
C LEU A 214 3.55 8.86 11.47
N LYS A 215 3.92 10.00 12.06
CA LYS A 215 3.90 10.17 13.52
C LYS A 215 2.48 9.99 14.09
N SER A 216 1.48 10.56 13.45
CA SER A 216 0.08 10.41 13.84
C SER A 216 -0.37 8.94 13.73
N TRP A 217 0.00 8.26 12.65
CA TRP A 217 -0.28 6.84 12.44
C TRP A 217 0.35 5.95 13.51
N CYS A 218 1.59 6.20 13.90
CA CYS A 218 2.29 5.44 14.93
C CYS A 218 1.66 5.56 16.32
N GLY A 219 0.80 6.55 16.58
CA GLY A 219 0.15 6.77 17.86
C GLY A 219 1.18 7.02 18.97
N PHE A 220 1.20 6.14 19.98
CA PHE A 220 2.15 6.24 21.11
C PHE A 220 3.51 5.58 20.84
N ARG A 221 3.69 4.93 19.69
CA ARG A 221 4.95 4.28 19.32
C ARG A 221 5.89 5.27 18.63
N PHE A 222 7.18 5.03 18.80
CA PHE A 222 8.17 5.74 18.00
C PHE A 222 8.13 5.22 16.55
N PRO A 223 8.34 6.08 15.54
CA PRO A 223 8.43 5.65 14.14
C PRO A 223 9.53 4.62 13.85
N THR A 224 10.48 4.43 14.77
CA THR A 224 11.54 3.41 14.69
C THR A 224 11.16 2.07 15.32
N ASP A 225 9.99 1.97 15.97
CA ASP A 225 9.54 0.74 16.62
C ASP A 225 9.14 -0.32 15.58
N GLY A 226 9.71 -1.52 15.69
CA GLY A 226 9.43 -2.65 14.79
C GLY A 226 7.98 -3.13 14.78
N ALA A 227 7.14 -2.68 15.72
CA ALA A 227 5.71 -2.94 15.69
C ALA A 227 5.00 -2.18 14.56
N VAL A 228 5.54 -1.02 14.15
CA VAL A 228 4.93 -0.12 13.14
C VAL A 228 5.81 0.09 11.92
N ASN A 229 7.13 -0.07 12.08
CA ASN A 229 8.12 0.23 11.05
C ASN A 229 8.61 -1.03 10.33
N PRO A 230 8.29 -1.21 9.03
CA PRO A 230 8.78 -2.35 8.26
C PRO A 230 10.31 -2.49 8.30
N MET A 231 11.05 -1.37 8.32
CA MET A 231 12.52 -1.37 8.31
C MET A 231 13.12 -2.06 9.54
N THR A 232 12.46 -2.01 10.67
CA THR A 232 12.92 -2.58 11.95
C THR A 232 12.09 -3.78 12.42
N ALA A 233 11.03 -4.15 11.67
CA ALA A 233 10.23 -5.33 11.95
C ALA A 233 11.06 -6.62 11.84
N GLU A 234 10.63 -7.70 12.52
CA GLU A 234 11.28 -8.99 12.46
C GLU A 234 11.25 -9.57 11.04
N ALA A 235 12.42 -9.77 10.44
CA ALA A 235 12.53 -10.24 9.07
C ALA A 235 11.84 -11.60 8.83
N ASP A 236 11.88 -12.48 9.83
CA ASP A 236 11.29 -13.82 9.70
C ASP A 236 9.76 -13.82 9.71
N ALA A 237 9.12 -12.79 10.23
CA ALA A 237 7.68 -12.63 10.14
C ALA A 237 7.21 -12.25 8.73
N ILE A 238 8.06 -11.58 7.94
CA ILE A 238 7.71 -11.08 6.60
C ILE A 238 7.91 -12.22 5.59
N PRO A 239 6.88 -12.60 4.81
CA PRO A 239 6.98 -13.63 3.80
C PRO A 239 7.70 -13.14 2.53
N ASP A 240 7.72 -13.96 1.48
CA ASP A 240 8.18 -13.57 0.17
C ASP A 240 7.45 -12.33 -0.32
N THR A 241 8.22 -11.32 -0.72
CA THR A 241 7.72 -9.96 -0.98
C THR A 241 8.02 -9.51 -2.40
N LEU A 242 7.01 -8.95 -3.07
CA LEU A 242 7.14 -8.20 -4.31
C LEU A 242 7.01 -6.72 -4.02
N LEU A 243 8.06 -5.94 -4.36
CA LEU A 243 8.07 -4.49 -4.28
C LEU A 243 8.04 -3.89 -5.69
N LEU A 244 7.15 -2.94 -5.91
CA LEU A 244 7.01 -2.19 -7.16
C LEU A 244 7.04 -0.70 -6.82
N CYS A 245 7.96 0.08 -7.40
CA CYS A 245 8.08 1.51 -7.11
C CYS A 245 8.69 2.27 -8.29
N SER A 246 8.72 3.59 -8.22
CA SER A 246 9.51 4.41 -9.13
C SER A 246 10.83 4.84 -8.49
N ASP A 247 11.88 4.97 -9.29
CA ASP A 247 13.17 5.50 -8.82
C ASP A 247 13.17 7.03 -8.63
N ALA A 248 12.10 7.71 -9.06
CA ALA A 248 11.92 9.15 -8.87
C ALA A 248 11.08 9.51 -7.63
N GLU A 249 10.64 8.51 -6.85
CA GLU A 249 9.87 8.74 -5.63
C GLU A 249 10.74 9.13 -4.44
N LEU A 250 10.18 9.95 -3.56
CA LEU A 250 10.76 10.29 -2.27
C LEU A 250 11.10 9.04 -1.43
N LEU A 251 10.32 7.97 -1.57
CA LEU A 251 10.44 6.73 -0.80
C LEU A 251 11.46 5.73 -1.36
N PHE A 252 12.01 5.98 -2.55
CA PHE A 252 12.81 4.99 -3.27
C PHE A 252 14.04 4.50 -2.50
N ALA A 253 14.78 5.40 -1.86
CA ALA A 253 15.99 5.03 -1.11
C ALA A 253 15.68 4.06 0.04
N ASP A 254 14.61 4.30 0.79
CA ASP A 254 14.18 3.44 1.88
C ASP A 254 13.64 2.09 1.37
N ILE A 255 12.95 2.08 0.22
CA ILE A 255 12.51 0.83 -0.43
C ILE A 255 13.71 -0.02 -0.83
N CYS A 256 14.76 0.59 -1.40
CA CYS A 256 15.99 -0.12 -1.75
C CYS A 256 16.70 -0.70 -0.51
N ARG A 257 16.82 0.08 0.57
CA ARG A 257 17.40 -0.37 1.85
C ARG A 257 16.62 -1.56 2.41
N PHE A 258 15.29 -1.48 2.41
CA PHE A 258 14.44 -2.58 2.87
C PHE A 258 14.65 -3.85 2.03
N ALA A 259 14.71 -3.73 0.70
CA ALA A 259 14.87 -4.87 -0.20
C ALA A 259 16.19 -5.64 -0.02
N VAL A 260 17.24 -4.96 0.43
CA VAL A 260 18.57 -5.58 0.66
C VAL A 260 18.84 -5.91 2.11
N ARG A 261 17.90 -5.65 3.00
CA ARG A 261 18.00 -5.91 4.44
C ARG A 261 18.30 -7.39 4.69
N GLU A 262 19.14 -7.66 5.65
CA GLU A 262 19.47 -9.01 6.07
C GLU A 262 18.20 -9.80 6.46
N GLY A 263 18.13 -11.07 6.08
CA GLY A 263 16.95 -11.90 6.25
C GLY A 263 15.84 -11.68 5.19
N LEU A 264 15.81 -10.56 4.46
CA LEU A 264 14.80 -10.27 3.43
C LEU A 264 15.32 -10.33 2.00
N ARG A 265 16.61 -10.04 1.75
CA ARG A 265 17.18 -9.87 0.41
C ARG A 265 16.98 -11.04 -0.55
N ARG A 266 16.84 -12.28 -0.05
CA ARG A 266 16.60 -13.48 -0.85
C ARG A 266 15.12 -13.75 -1.11
N ARG A 267 14.26 -13.11 -0.34
CA ARG A 267 12.80 -13.26 -0.38
C ARG A 267 12.09 -12.02 -0.93
N THR A 268 12.86 -10.98 -1.30
CA THR A 268 12.32 -9.72 -1.83
C THR A 268 12.73 -9.53 -3.29
N ALA A 269 11.74 -9.45 -4.17
CA ALA A 269 11.89 -8.99 -5.54
C ALA A 269 11.52 -7.50 -5.60
N LEU A 270 12.42 -6.66 -6.10
CA LEU A 270 12.20 -5.23 -6.29
C LEU A 270 12.27 -4.87 -7.78
N HIS A 271 11.19 -4.31 -8.31
CA HIS A 271 11.12 -3.74 -9.64
C HIS A 271 10.95 -2.23 -9.55
N ALA A 272 11.94 -1.50 -10.06
CA ALA A 272 11.99 -0.04 -10.05
C ALA A 272 11.74 0.51 -11.46
N TYR A 273 10.66 1.26 -11.63
CA TYR A 273 10.27 1.92 -12.88
C TYR A 273 10.91 3.29 -12.97
N ARG A 274 11.53 3.61 -14.12
CA ARG A 274 12.28 4.84 -14.32
C ARG A 274 11.38 6.08 -14.31
N GLY A 275 11.68 7.05 -13.48
CA GLY A 275 11.17 8.42 -13.54
C GLY A 275 9.67 8.62 -13.38
N LEU A 276 8.89 7.61 -12.96
CA LEU A 276 7.43 7.70 -12.80
C LEU A 276 7.03 8.48 -11.54
N LEU A 277 5.78 8.85 -11.46
CA LEU A 277 5.18 9.44 -10.27
C LEU A 277 4.81 8.37 -9.24
N HIS A 278 4.78 8.75 -7.97
CA HIS A 278 4.15 7.96 -6.91
C HIS A 278 2.72 7.56 -7.29
N GLY A 279 2.35 6.30 -7.08
CA GLY A 279 1.03 5.78 -7.47
C GLY A 279 0.84 5.56 -8.98
N PHE A 280 1.90 5.46 -9.78
CA PHE A 280 1.83 5.26 -11.23
C PHE A 280 1.00 4.03 -11.63
N ALA A 281 0.98 2.98 -10.81
CA ALA A 281 0.28 1.74 -11.09
C ALA A 281 -1.25 1.88 -11.20
N PHE A 282 -1.82 2.99 -10.72
CA PHE A 282 -3.24 3.29 -10.87
C PHE A 282 -3.60 3.87 -12.25
N ASP A 283 -2.64 4.40 -13.01
CA ASP A 283 -2.91 4.94 -14.34
C ASP A 283 -2.83 3.88 -15.44
N GLY A 284 -3.96 3.22 -15.71
CA GLY A 284 -4.05 2.17 -16.73
C GLY A 284 -3.67 2.58 -18.16
N ARG A 285 -3.42 3.87 -18.42
CA ARG A 285 -2.95 4.38 -19.73
C ARG A 285 -1.44 4.20 -19.90
N LEU A 286 -0.68 4.01 -18.82
CA LEU A 286 0.75 3.75 -18.85
C LEU A 286 1.03 2.27 -19.13
N ASP A 287 1.95 1.97 -20.02
CA ASP A 287 2.40 0.59 -20.27
C ASP A 287 3.14 0.05 -19.04
N ALA A 288 3.89 0.90 -18.35
CA ALA A 288 4.52 0.59 -17.06
C ALA A 288 3.50 0.19 -15.98
N ALA A 289 2.32 0.81 -15.94
CA ALA A 289 1.26 0.42 -15.01
C ALA A 289 0.63 -0.93 -15.38
N LYS A 290 0.53 -1.24 -16.67
CA LYS A 290 0.06 -2.57 -17.14
C LYS A 290 1.07 -3.65 -16.75
N ASP A 291 2.38 -3.43 -17.02
CA ASP A 291 3.46 -4.35 -16.60
C ASP A 291 3.46 -4.56 -15.07
N ALA A 292 3.31 -3.50 -14.29
CA ALA A 292 3.22 -3.62 -12.83
C ALA A 292 2.04 -4.50 -12.39
N ARG A 293 0.86 -4.32 -12.99
CA ARG A 293 -0.32 -5.15 -12.73
C ARG A 293 -0.13 -6.60 -13.16
N GLU A 294 0.51 -6.84 -14.28
CA GLU A 294 0.85 -8.21 -14.73
C GLU A 294 1.76 -8.91 -13.73
N ARG A 295 2.80 -8.23 -13.21
CA ARG A 295 3.67 -8.76 -12.15
C ARG A 295 2.92 -9.08 -10.86
N ILE A 296 1.97 -8.24 -10.49
CA ILE A 296 1.07 -8.50 -9.34
C ILE A 296 0.25 -9.76 -9.58
N VAL A 297 -0.39 -9.87 -10.74
CA VAL A 297 -1.19 -11.04 -11.14
C VAL A 297 -0.36 -12.31 -11.13
N ASP A 298 0.84 -12.27 -11.70
CA ASP A 298 1.77 -13.42 -11.73
C ASP A 298 2.18 -13.84 -10.32
N ARG A 299 2.39 -12.87 -9.42
CA ARG A 299 2.72 -13.18 -8.01
C ARG A 299 1.54 -13.80 -7.26
N ILE A 300 0.32 -13.39 -7.54
CA ILE A 300 -0.90 -13.97 -6.92
C ILE A 300 -1.11 -15.40 -7.43
N ARG A 301 -0.87 -15.67 -8.71
CA ARG A 301 -1.11 -16.98 -9.32
C ARG A 301 -0.10 -18.07 -8.90
N LYS A 302 1.12 -17.67 -8.53
CA LYS A 302 2.16 -18.59 -7.99
C LYS A 302 1.77 -19.14 -6.62
#